data_18f7164738fc94f3c6f24fae15c3ba8f
#
_entry.id   18f7164738fc94f3c6f24fae15c3ba8f
#
_cell.length_a   1.000
_cell.length_b   1.000
_cell.length_c   1.000
_cell.angle_alpha   90.00
_cell.angle_beta   90.00
_cell.angle_gamma   90.00
#
_symmetry.space_group_name_H-M   'P 1'
#
loop_
_entity.id
_entity.type
_entity.pdbx_description
1 polymer ?
#
loop_
_entity_poly.entity_id
_entity_poly.type
_entity_poly.pdbx_seq_one_letter_code
_entity_poly.pdbx_strand_id
1 'polypeptide(L)' 'MSATKREEVSSHLRYIRLELREMHQMLIKDDLLPDLSEAKEVHAQLDALLDLLSDKRVKNIKKIKSQFGNF' A
#
# COMPACT_ATOMS: atom_id res chain seq x y z
N MET A 1 5.14 -12.82 17.89
CA MET A 1 4.95 -12.88 16.92
C MET A 1 3.90 -12.17 16.33
N SER A 2 2.79 -12.35 16.63
CA SER A 2 1.77 -11.63 16.06
C SER A 2 1.95 -10.17 16.36
N ALA A 3 2.51 -9.82 17.47
CA ALA A 3 2.70 -8.44 17.82
C ALA A 3 3.62 -7.76 16.83
N THR A 4 4.63 -8.43 16.43
CA THR A 4 5.56 -7.88 15.48
C THR A 4 4.90 -7.63 14.13
N LYS A 5 4.11 -8.57 13.69
CA LYS A 5 3.45 -8.41 12.43
C LYS A 5 2.46 -7.27 12.52
N ARG A 6 1.78 -7.16 13.62
CA ARG A 6 0.85 -6.10 13.81
C ARG A 6 1.54 -4.77 13.73
N GLU A 7 2.72 -4.66 14.31
CA GLU A 7 3.45 -3.43 14.30
C GLU A 7 3.92 -3.08 12.90
N GLU A 8 4.32 -4.07 12.15
CA GLU A 8 4.75 -3.83 10.80
C GLU A 8 3.60 -3.35 9.95
N VAL A 9 2.46 -3.99 10.08
CA VAL A 9 1.29 -3.59 9.33
C VAL A 9 0.89 -2.17 9.72
N SER A 10 0.92 -1.89 11.01
CA SER A 10 0.55 -0.59 11.48
C SER A 10 1.50 0.49 10.95
N SER A 11 2.77 0.19 10.87
CA SER A 11 3.75 1.11 10.36
C SER A 11 3.52 1.40 8.89
N HIS A 12 3.24 0.37 8.11
CA HIS A 12 2.97 0.56 6.71
C HIS A 12 1.73 1.40 6.50
N LEU A 13 0.70 1.12 7.27
CA LEU A 13 -0.53 1.89 7.13
C LEU A 13 -0.32 3.35 7.50
N ARG A 14 0.46 3.57 8.53
CA ARG A 14 0.73 4.92 8.96
C ARG A 14 1.52 5.67 7.89
N TYR A 15 2.50 5.01 7.30
CA TYR A 15 3.31 5.62 6.29
C TYR A 15 2.49 5.94 5.04
N ILE A 16 1.66 5.01 4.61
CA ILE A 16 0.84 5.20 3.44
C ILE A 16 -0.13 6.35 3.67
N ARG A 17 -0.72 6.37 4.84
CA ARG A 17 -1.67 7.41 5.17
C ARG A 17 -1.02 8.78 5.16
N LEU A 18 0.19 8.85 5.70
CA LEU A 18 0.89 10.10 5.75
C LEU A 18 1.25 10.58 4.34
N GLU A 19 1.70 9.68 3.49
CA GLU A 19 2.05 10.04 2.14
C GLU A 19 0.82 10.53 1.37
N LEU A 20 -0.28 9.83 1.52
CA LEU A 20 -1.50 10.23 0.83
C LEU A 20 -1.97 11.58 1.34
N ARG A 21 -1.85 11.80 2.62
CA ARG A 21 -2.27 13.05 3.19
C ARG A 21 -1.44 14.20 2.68
N GLU A 22 -0.14 14.01 2.59
CA GLU A 22 0.73 15.05 2.11
C GLU A 22 0.45 15.39 0.66
N MET A 23 0.23 14.38 -0.16
CA MET A 23 -0.09 14.65 -1.54
C MET A 23 -1.40 15.41 -1.66
N HIS A 24 -2.36 15.05 -0.84
CA HIS A 24 -3.66 15.69 -0.88
C HIS A 24 -3.55 17.14 -0.41
N GLN A 25 -2.74 17.39 0.59
CA GLN A 25 -2.57 18.72 1.09
C GLN A 25 -1.89 19.63 0.07
N MET A 26 -0.94 19.11 -0.64
CA MET A 26 -0.29 19.90 -1.66
C MET A 26 -1.26 20.25 -2.76
N LEU A 27 -2.14 19.34 -3.08
CA LEU A 27 -3.14 19.61 -4.09
C LEU A 27 -4.09 20.70 -3.62
N ILE A 28 -4.54 20.60 -2.40
CA ILE A 28 -5.48 21.59 -1.87
C ILE A 28 -4.85 22.94 -1.67
N LYS A 29 -3.71 22.97 -1.09
CA LYS A 29 -3.07 24.23 -0.80
C LYS A 29 -2.36 24.87 -1.95
N ASP A 30 -1.61 24.14 -2.67
CA ASP A 30 -0.78 24.68 -3.72
C ASP A 30 -1.23 24.34 -5.11
N ASP A 31 -2.32 23.62 -5.21
CA ASP A 31 -2.84 23.22 -6.51
C ASP A 31 -1.79 22.43 -7.29
N LEU A 32 -1.02 21.64 -6.60
CA LEU A 32 0.00 20.84 -7.22
C LEU A 32 -0.39 19.38 -7.28
N LEU A 33 -0.28 18.81 -8.45
CA LEU A 33 -0.58 17.40 -8.60
C LEU A 33 0.60 16.57 -8.13
N PRO A 34 0.35 15.43 -7.55
CA PRO A 34 1.43 14.58 -7.10
C PRO A 34 2.23 14.08 -8.28
N ASP A 35 3.50 13.82 -8.04
CA ASP A 35 4.35 13.27 -9.04
C ASP A 35 4.07 11.82 -9.23
N LEU A 36 4.32 11.33 -10.41
CA LEU A 36 4.15 9.93 -10.67
C LEU A 36 5.04 9.10 -9.74
N SER A 37 6.24 9.58 -9.48
CA SER A 37 7.14 8.84 -8.62
C SER A 37 6.62 8.75 -7.20
N GLU A 38 5.92 9.78 -6.74
CA GLU A 38 5.34 9.73 -5.41
C GLU A 38 4.22 8.72 -5.36
N ALA A 39 3.41 8.66 -6.41
CA ALA A 39 2.34 7.70 -6.45
C ALA A 39 2.89 6.28 -6.52
N LYS A 40 3.97 6.10 -7.24
CA LYS A 40 4.57 4.78 -7.34
C LYS A 40 5.13 4.33 -6.00
N GLU A 41 5.63 5.28 -5.24
CA GLU A 41 6.15 4.96 -3.93
C GLU A 41 5.03 4.44 -3.03
N VAL A 42 3.87 5.06 -3.07
CA VAL A 42 2.75 4.62 -2.28
C VAL A 42 2.32 3.24 -2.75
N HIS A 43 2.34 3.03 -4.05
CA HIS A 43 1.97 1.73 -4.59
C HIS A 43 2.91 0.64 -4.09
N ALA A 44 4.20 0.95 -4.05
CA ALA A 44 5.17 -0.02 -3.57
C ALA A 44 4.92 -0.35 -2.10
N GLN A 45 4.54 0.65 -1.31
CA GLN A 45 4.25 0.42 0.09
C GLN A 45 3.00 -0.43 0.26
N LEU A 46 2.03 -0.24 -0.63
CA LEU A 46 0.84 -1.05 -0.58
C LEU A 46 1.15 -2.49 -0.95
N ASP A 47 2.04 -2.68 -1.92
CA ASP A 47 2.43 -4.02 -2.30
C ASP A 47 3.11 -4.72 -1.13
N ALA A 48 3.96 -4.01 -0.42
CA ALA A 48 4.63 -4.60 0.72
C ALA A 48 3.61 -4.97 1.80
N LEU A 49 2.60 -4.13 1.96
CA LEU A 49 1.58 -4.41 2.93
C LEU A 49 0.78 -5.65 2.53
N LEU A 50 0.48 -5.77 1.26
CA LEU A 50 -0.25 -6.92 0.78
C LEU A 50 0.54 -8.20 1.02
N ASP A 51 1.84 -8.13 0.85
CA ASP A 51 2.68 -9.27 1.10
C ASP A 51 2.59 -9.67 2.57
N LEU A 52 2.63 -8.71 3.45
CA LEU A 52 2.54 -9.00 4.86
C LEU A 52 1.21 -9.65 5.21
N LEU A 53 0.16 -9.14 4.63
CA LEU A 53 -1.16 -9.65 4.93
C LEU A 53 -1.43 -11.00 4.28
N SER A 54 -0.83 -11.24 3.15
CA SER A 54 -1.10 -12.49 2.46
C SER A 54 -0.34 -13.64 3.09
N ASP A 55 0.60 -13.34 3.93
CA ASP A 55 1.21 -14.39 4.64
C ASP A 55 1.95 -15.39 3.85
N LYS A 56 2.43 -15.05 2.81
CA LYS A 56 3.12 -15.92 2.02
C LYS A 56 2.53 -17.11 1.49
N ARG A 57 1.43 -17.58 1.81
CA ARG A 57 0.84 -18.71 1.25
C ARG A 57 0.57 -18.36 -0.10
N VAL A 58 1.44 -17.85 -0.71
CA VAL A 58 1.29 -17.39 -2.06
C VAL A 58 0.72 -18.29 -3.02
N LYS A 59 0.84 -19.53 -2.84
CA LYS A 59 0.26 -20.41 -3.77
C LYS A 59 -1.18 -20.12 -3.91
N ASN A 60 -1.79 -19.71 -2.92
CA ASN A 60 -3.19 -19.42 -3.02
C ASN A 60 -3.43 -18.20 -3.78
N ILE A 61 -2.50 -17.37 -3.84
CA ILE A 61 -2.67 -16.16 -4.55
C ILE A 61 -2.91 -16.37 -5.99
N LYS A 62 -2.45 -17.43 -6.51
CA LYS A 62 -2.72 -17.72 -7.87
C LYS A 62 -4.14 -17.74 -8.15
N LYS A 63 -4.92 -18.38 -7.36
CA LYS A 63 -6.31 -18.43 -7.59
C LYS A 63 -6.88 -17.09 -7.47
N ILE A 64 -6.50 -16.38 -6.49
CA ILE A 64 -7.04 -15.06 -6.30
C ILE A 64 -6.70 -14.20 -7.47
N LYS A 65 -5.52 -14.34 -7.98
CA LYS A 65 -5.16 -13.61 -9.10
C LYS A 65 -6.02 -13.88 -10.25
N SER A 66 -6.37 -15.07 -10.46
CA SER A 66 -7.21 -15.41 -11.55
C SER A 66 -8.53 -14.73 -11.40
N GLN A 67 -9.06 -14.65 -10.23
CA GLN A 67 -10.31 -14.01 -10.04
C GLN A 67 -10.22 -12.56 -10.34
N PHE A 68 -9.19 -11.93 -9.91
CA PHE A 68 -9.03 -10.54 -10.19
C PHE A 68 -8.78 -10.33 -11.64
N GLY A 69 -8.08 -11.20 -12.23
CA GLY A 69 -7.78 -11.06 -13.61
C GLY A 69 -8.98 -11.10 -14.47
N ASN A 70 -10.03 -11.60 -13.98
CA ASN A 70 -11.21 -11.65 -14.76
C ASN A 70 -11.89 -10.37 -14.85
N PHE A 71 -11.47 -9.42 -14.11
CA PHE A 71 -12.07 -8.14 -14.22
C PHE A 71 -11.78 -7.53 -15.52
#